data_222c51f2215a29af07fe52a24f479196
#
_entry.id   222c51f2215a29af07fe52a24f479196
#
_cell.length_a   1.000
_cell.length_b   1.000
_cell.length_c   1.000
_cell.angle_alpha   90.00
_cell.angle_beta   90.00
_cell.angle_gamma   90.00
#
_symmetry.space_group_name_H-M   'P 1'
#
loop_
_entity.id
_entity.type
_entity.pdbx_description
1 polymer ?
#
loop_
_entity_poly.entity_id
_entity_poly.type
_entity_poly.pdbx_seq_one_letter_code
_entity_poly.pdbx_strand_id
1 'polypeptide(L)'
;GRKGLRSFSVSGRVKHPGVKLAPAGITVQELIDEYCGGMLDGHELYAYLPGGASGGILPASLNQIPLDFDTLQPYGCFIGSAAVIVLSQHDRARDAALNVMRFFEHESCGQCTPCRVGTAKAAMLMQAPQWDEELLDDLAQVMADASICGLGQAAPNPIRCIHKYFPHEVGEGPWPGDLPKPRNSPLAEQLPAGGKP
;
A
#
# COMPACT_ATOMS: atom_id res chain seq x y z
N GLY A 1 -17.37 -9.89 17.67
CA GLY A 1 -16.50 -8.77 17.35
C GLY A 1 -15.71 -8.28 18.55
N ARG A 2 -14.55 -7.73 18.32
CA ARG A 2 -13.74 -7.11 19.37
C ARG A 2 -14.41 -5.82 19.83
N LYS A 3 -14.34 -5.56 21.14
CA LYS A 3 -14.94 -4.38 21.74
C LYS A 3 -13.83 -3.38 22.11
N GLY A 4 -14.15 -2.09 22.07
CA GLY A 4 -13.25 -1.01 22.46
C GLY A 4 -12.96 -0.05 21.33
N LEU A 5 -12.10 0.92 21.61
CA LEU A 5 -11.67 1.95 20.69
C LEU A 5 -10.24 1.68 20.22
N ARG A 6 -9.96 2.13 19.01
CA ARG A 6 -8.63 2.11 18.38
C ARG A 6 -8.31 3.46 17.78
N SER A 7 -7.07 3.88 17.88
CA SER A 7 -6.58 5.04 17.14
C SER A 7 -6.22 4.63 15.72
N PHE A 8 -6.82 5.31 14.74
CA PHE A 8 -6.49 5.19 13.33
C PHE A 8 -5.79 6.46 12.86
N SER A 9 -4.65 6.34 12.23
CA SER A 9 -3.97 7.45 11.56
C SER A 9 -4.44 7.48 10.10
N VAL A 10 -5.36 8.39 9.77
CA VAL A 10 -5.97 8.45 8.43
C VAL A 10 -5.33 9.55 7.60
N SER A 11 -4.94 9.22 6.38
CA SER A 11 -4.38 10.14 5.40
C SER A 11 -4.89 9.84 3.99
N GLY A 12 -4.50 10.65 3.02
CA GLY A 12 -4.91 10.51 1.62
C GLY A 12 -6.11 11.38 1.27
N ARG A 13 -7.02 10.85 0.46
CA ARG A 13 -8.07 11.63 -0.23
C ARG A 13 -9.34 11.85 0.60
N VAL A 14 -9.21 12.18 1.88
CA VAL A 14 -10.33 12.47 2.80
C VAL A 14 -10.36 13.94 3.18
N LYS A 15 -11.55 14.47 3.55
CA LYS A 15 -11.72 15.89 3.92
C LYS A 15 -10.96 16.25 5.20
N HIS A 16 -11.00 15.38 6.20
CA HIS A 16 -10.39 15.63 7.50
C HIS A 16 -9.40 14.51 7.86
N PRO A 17 -8.17 14.54 7.33
CA PRO A 17 -7.13 13.57 7.72
C PRO A 17 -6.70 13.76 9.19
N GLY A 18 -5.94 12.81 9.71
CA GLY A 18 -5.38 12.87 11.07
C GLY A 18 -5.73 11.65 11.90
N VAL A 19 -5.42 11.72 13.20
CA VAL A 19 -5.70 10.63 14.13
C VAL A 19 -7.17 10.63 14.52
N LYS A 20 -7.83 9.48 14.36
CA LYS A 20 -9.24 9.25 14.68
C LYS A 20 -9.34 8.15 15.74
N LEU A 21 -10.09 8.43 16.79
CA LEU A 21 -10.44 7.41 17.79
C LEU A 21 -11.81 6.83 17.41
N ALA A 22 -11.83 5.60 16.93
CA ALA A 22 -13.02 4.95 16.41
C ALA A 22 -13.15 3.51 16.95
N PRO A 23 -14.34 2.87 16.87
CA PRO A 23 -14.52 1.50 17.30
C PRO A 23 -13.56 0.52 16.61
N ALA A 24 -13.01 -0.41 17.36
CA ALA A 24 -12.27 -1.53 16.78
C ALA A 24 -13.22 -2.37 15.90
N GLY A 25 -12.80 -2.67 14.67
CA GLY A 25 -13.66 -3.36 13.69
C GLY A 25 -14.56 -2.45 12.87
N ILE A 26 -14.38 -1.12 12.94
CA ILE A 26 -14.99 -0.19 11.99
C ILE A 26 -14.52 -0.53 10.56
N THR A 27 -15.37 -0.33 9.56
CA THR A 27 -15.00 -0.48 8.15
C THR A 27 -14.28 0.77 7.65
N VAL A 28 -13.53 0.66 6.53
CA VAL A 28 -12.91 1.87 5.95
C VAL A 28 -13.95 2.86 5.46
N GLN A 29 -15.11 2.39 4.98
CA GLN A 29 -16.18 3.26 4.54
C GLN A 29 -16.75 4.09 5.70
N GLU A 30 -17.11 3.45 6.81
CA GLU A 30 -17.58 4.14 8.01
C GLU A 30 -16.53 5.11 8.57
N LEU A 31 -15.23 4.70 8.56
CA LEU A 31 -14.14 5.56 9.02
C LEU A 31 -14.02 6.83 8.17
N ILE A 32 -14.17 6.72 6.85
CA ILE A 32 -14.17 7.86 5.92
C ILE A 32 -15.37 8.75 6.17
N ASP A 33 -16.57 8.18 6.23
CA ASP A 33 -17.83 8.97 6.26
C ASP A 33 -18.06 9.61 7.61
N GLU A 34 -17.91 8.87 8.70
CA GLU A 34 -18.27 9.33 10.04
C GLU A 34 -17.15 10.12 10.74
N TYR A 35 -15.89 9.75 10.49
CA TYR A 35 -14.74 10.32 11.21
C TYR A 35 -13.88 11.28 10.38
N CYS A 36 -13.92 11.14 9.04
CA CYS A 36 -13.11 11.97 8.14
C CYS A 36 -13.92 12.95 7.30
N GLY A 37 -15.24 13.04 7.50
CA GLY A 37 -16.12 13.97 6.77
C GLY A 37 -16.30 13.63 5.30
N GLY A 38 -16.04 12.37 4.92
CA GLY A 38 -16.13 11.86 3.55
C GLY A 38 -14.84 12.04 2.74
N MET A 39 -14.94 11.65 1.47
CA MET A 39 -13.89 11.88 0.48
C MET A 39 -13.78 13.36 0.12
N LEU A 40 -12.62 13.78 -0.41
CA LEU A 40 -12.47 15.11 -1.02
C LEU A 40 -13.52 15.34 -2.12
N ASP A 41 -13.89 16.59 -2.36
CA ASP A 41 -14.88 16.92 -3.39
C ASP A 41 -14.40 16.48 -4.78
N GLY A 42 -15.26 15.74 -5.50
CA GLY A 42 -14.94 15.13 -6.78
C GLY A 42 -14.05 13.88 -6.70
N HIS A 43 -13.81 13.36 -5.50
CA HIS A 43 -13.07 12.13 -5.30
C HIS A 43 -13.99 10.99 -4.84
N GLU A 44 -13.76 9.81 -5.40
CA GLU A 44 -14.41 8.55 -5.02
C GLU A 44 -13.36 7.57 -4.52
N LEU A 45 -13.72 6.71 -3.57
CA LEU A 45 -12.82 5.69 -3.05
C LEU A 45 -12.46 4.71 -4.17
N TYR A 46 -11.16 4.51 -4.41
CA TYR A 46 -10.64 3.54 -5.37
C TYR A 46 -9.92 2.39 -4.69
N ALA A 47 -9.01 2.72 -3.78
CA ALA A 47 -8.22 1.76 -3.04
C ALA A 47 -7.83 2.32 -1.66
N TYR A 48 -7.37 1.45 -0.78
CA TYR A 48 -6.87 1.86 0.53
C TYR A 48 -5.80 0.91 1.07
N LEU A 49 -4.90 1.45 1.87
CA LEU A 49 -3.94 0.68 2.66
C LEU A 49 -4.50 0.61 4.09
N PRO A 50 -4.85 -0.56 4.62
CA PRO A 50 -5.54 -0.66 5.92
C PRO A 50 -4.60 -0.51 7.13
N GLY A 51 -3.30 -0.75 6.95
CA GLY A 51 -2.35 -0.92 8.05
C GLY A 51 -0.96 -0.33 7.82
N GLY A 52 -0.86 0.70 7.00
CA GLY A 52 0.42 1.29 6.60
C GLY A 52 1.13 0.49 5.51
N ALA A 53 2.43 0.73 5.33
CA ALA A 53 3.23 0.19 4.23
C ALA A 53 3.17 -1.34 4.12
N SER A 54 3.24 -2.04 5.24
CA SER A 54 3.23 -3.52 5.29
C SER A 54 1.84 -4.13 5.24
N GLY A 55 0.78 -3.33 5.45
CA GLY A 55 -0.60 -3.79 5.58
C GLY A 55 -1.25 -4.28 4.29
N GLY A 56 -0.60 -4.09 3.15
CA GLY A 56 -1.15 -4.40 1.83
C GLY A 56 -2.03 -3.30 1.26
N ILE A 57 -2.65 -3.56 0.10
CA ILE A 57 -3.52 -2.61 -0.61
C ILE A 57 -4.81 -3.33 -1.03
N LEU A 58 -5.96 -2.77 -0.68
CA LEU A 58 -7.28 -3.32 -0.98
C LEU A 58 -8.09 -2.38 -1.89
N PRO A 59 -8.90 -2.93 -2.81
CA PRO A 59 -9.79 -2.15 -3.66
C PRO A 59 -11.03 -1.66 -2.92
N ALA A 60 -11.67 -0.62 -3.44
CA ALA A 60 -12.91 -0.07 -2.91
C ALA A 60 -14.05 -1.10 -2.81
N SER A 61 -14.06 -2.13 -3.66
CA SER A 61 -15.05 -3.22 -3.58
C SER A 61 -15.00 -4.02 -2.27
N LEU A 62 -13.92 -3.90 -1.51
CA LEU A 62 -13.71 -4.54 -0.22
C LEU A 62 -13.77 -3.56 0.96
N ASN A 63 -14.44 -2.42 0.80
CA ASN A 63 -14.53 -1.34 1.79
C ASN A 63 -15.37 -1.67 3.04
N GLN A 64 -16.09 -2.80 3.03
CA GLN A 64 -16.92 -3.26 4.15
C GLN A 64 -16.24 -4.27 5.07
N ILE A 65 -14.96 -4.57 4.81
CA ILE A 65 -14.21 -5.48 5.70
C ILE A 65 -13.88 -4.73 6.99
N PRO A 66 -14.17 -5.33 8.17
CA PRO A 66 -13.81 -4.72 9.44
C PRO A 66 -12.29 -4.53 9.56
N LEU A 67 -11.87 -3.33 9.93
CA LEU A 67 -10.47 -3.00 10.21
C LEU A 67 -10.06 -3.53 11.59
N ASP A 68 -9.81 -4.83 11.66
CA ASP A 68 -9.44 -5.50 12.90
C ASP A 68 -8.39 -6.61 12.65
N PHE A 69 -7.92 -7.23 13.73
CA PHE A 69 -7.04 -8.40 13.64
C PHE A 69 -7.85 -9.59 13.09
N ASP A 70 -7.19 -10.40 12.29
CA ASP A 70 -7.70 -11.64 11.68
C ASP A 70 -8.80 -11.45 10.60
N THR A 71 -9.29 -10.25 10.38
CA THR A 71 -10.32 -9.96 9.36
C THR A 71 -9.73 -9.70 7.98
N LEU A 72 -8.51 -9.19 7.91
CA LEU A 72 -7.84 -8.77 6.68
C LEU A 72 -6.92 -9.86 6.10
N GLN A 73 -6.49 -10.86 6.90
CA GLN A 73 -5.57 -11.92 6.47
C GLN A 73 -6.09 -12.75 5.30
N PRO A 74 -7.39 -13.12 5.21
CA PRO A 74 -7.92 -13.85 4.04
C PRO A 74 -7.72 -13.08 2.72
N TYR A 75 -7.54 -11.78 2.80
CA TYR A 75 -7.33 -10.89 1.66
C TYR A 75 -5.85 -10.57 1.39
N GLY A 76 -4.92 -11.15 2.15
CA GLY A 76 -3.48 -10.88 2.05
C GLY A 76 -3.05 -9.56 2.70
N CYS A 77 -3.87 -9.01 3.59
CA CYS A 77 -3.65 -7.74 4.26
C CYS A 77 -3.72 -7.87 5.78
N PHE A 78 -3.30 -6.84 6.50
CA PHE A 78 -3.44 -6.79 7.96
C PHE A 78 -3.48 -5.35 8.47
N ILE A 79 -4.05 -5.18 9.66
CA ILE A 79 -4.29 -3.86 10.26
C ILE A 79 -2.99 -3.14 10.70
N GLY A 80 -1.94 -3.89 11.03
CA GLY A 80 -0.63 -3.36 11.37
C GLY A 80 -0.66 -2.20 12.36
N SER A 81 -0.16 -1.05 11.91
CA SER A 81 -0.12 0.19 12.69
C SER A 81 -1.45 0.94 12.73
N ALA A 82 -2.51 0.46 12.08
CA ALA A 82 -3.76 1.17 11.84
C ALA A 82 -3.57 2.56 11.16
N ALA A 83 -2.51 2.70 10.37
CA ALA A 83 -2.30 3.83 9.48
C ALA A 83 -3.07 3.57 8.18
N VAL A 84 -4.22 4.21 8.04
CA VAL A 84 -5.11 4.04 6.88
C VAL A 84 -4.80 5.11 5.86
N ILE A 85 -4.44 4.70 4.63
CA ILE A 85 -4.17 5.61 3.52
C ILE A 85 -5.25 5.42 2.47
N VAL A 86 -5.99 6.47 2.16
CA VAL A 86 -7.14 6.45 1.26
C VAL A 86 -6.75 7.00 -0.11
N LEU A 87 -6.94 6.19 -1.16
CA LEU A 87 -6.68 6.53 -2.55
C LEU A 87 -8.01 6.74 -3.29
N SER A 88 -8.03 7.68 -4.23
CA SER A 88 -9.19 7.93 -5.08
C SER A 88 -8.98 7.43 -6.51
N GLN A 89 -10.02 7.55 -7.35
CA GLN A 89 -9.97 7.25 -8.78
C GLN A 89 -8.91 8.07 -9.55
N HIS A 90 -8.37 9.13 -8.94
CA HIS A 90 -7.28 9.92 -9.52
C HIS A 90 -5.88 9.41 -9.16
N ASP A 91 -5.80 8.38 -8.33
CA ASP A 91 -4.56 7.72 -7.93
C ASP A 91 -4.46 6.35 -8.61
N ARG A 92 -3.25 5.76 -8.61
CA ARG A 92 -3.03 4.39 -9.06
C ARG A 92 -2.47 3.56 -7.93
N ALA A 93 -3.04 2.38 -7.74
CA ALA A 93 -2.59 1.45 -6.71
C ALA A 93 -1.14 0.99 -6.95
N ARG A 94 -0.72 0.79 -8.22
CA ARG A 94 0.65 0.46 -8.57
C ARG A 94 1.66 1.53 -8.15
N ASP A 95 1.31 2.81 -8.26
CA ASP A 95 2.22 3.91 -7.88
C ASP A 95 2.36 3.97 -6.35
N ALA A 96 1.27 3.73 -5.63
CA ALA A 96 1.31 3.57 -4.17
C ALA A 96 2.18 2.38 -3.76
N ALA A 97 2.04 1.23 -4.44
CA ALA A 97 2.85 0.04 -4.19
C ALA A 97 4.35 0.30 -4.46
N LEU A 98 4.69 0.99 -5.56
CA LEU A 98 6.08 1.38 -5.84
C LEU A 98 6.63 2.31 -4.76
N ASN A 99 5.85 3.29 -4.31
CA ASN A 99 6.27 4.21 -3.25
C ASN A 99 6.52 3.46 -1.94
N VAL A 100 5.66 2.51 -1.60
CA VAL A 100 5.83 1.62 -0.45
C VAL A 100 7.07 0.73 -0.59
N MET A 101 7.35 0.19 -1.78
CA MET A 101 8.56 -0.61 -2.01
C MET A 101 9.83 0.22 -1.84
N ARG A 102 9.85 1.46 -2.31
CA ARG A 102 10.96 2.39 -2.07
C ARG A 102 11.16 2.72 -0.59
N PHE A 103 10.06 2.83 0.17
CA PHE A 103 10.13 2.94 1.61
C PHE A 103 10.81 1.71 2.22
N PHE A 104 10.45 0.49 1.85
CA PHE A 104 11.10 -0.72 2.34
C PHE A 104 12.58 -0.82 1.95
N GLU A 105 12.94 -0.39 0.73
CA GLU A 105 14.33 -0.30 0.28
C GLU A 105 15.13 0.64 1.19
N HIS A 106 14.60 1.82 1.48
CA HIS A 106 15.25 2.84 2.31
C HIS A 106 15.37 2.39 3.77
N GLU A 107 14.32 1.77 4.33
CA GLU A 107 14.28 1.34 5.73
C GLU A 107 14.96 -0.02 5.98
N SER A 108 15.44 -0.69 4.93
CA SER A 108 16.18 -1.94 5.09
C SER A 108 17.46 -1.70 5.88
N CYS A 109 17.64 -2.46 6.97
CA CYS A 109 18.85 -2.40 7.77
C CYS A 109 20.10 -2.98 7.05
N GLY A 110 19.89 -3.61 5.87
CA GLY A 110 20.96 -4.17 5.04
C GLY A 110 21.53 -5.54 5.50
N GLN A 111 21.07 -6.10 6.61
CA GLN A 111 21.66 -7.33 7.17
C GLN A 111 21.45 -8.57 6.29
N CYS A 112 20.24 -8.83 5.84
CA CYS A 112 19.95 -10.04 5.05
C CYS A 112 19.82 -9.72 3.56
N THR A 113 20.41 -10.58 2.74
CA THR A 113 20.40 -10.43 1.28
C THR A 113 18.98 -10.39 0.68
N PRO A 114 18.03 -11.25 1.10
CA PRO A 114 16.68 -11.23 0.54
C PRO A 114 16.01 -9.87 0.64
N CYS A 115 16.08 -9.22 1.80
CA CYS A 115 15.52 -7.90 2.01
C CYS A 115 16.34 -6.83 1.27
N ARG A 116 17.66 -6.72 1.53
CA ARG A 116 18.52 -5.68 0.97
C ARG A 116 18.50 -5.65 -0.56
N VAL A 117 18.65 -6.81 -1.20
CA VAL A 117 18.70 -6.92 -2.66
C VAL A 117 17.29 -7.00 -3.25
N GLY A 118 16.39 -7.74 -2.59
CA GLY A 118 15.03 -7.96 -3.06
C GLY A 118 14.21 -6.67 -3.16
N THR A 119 14.24 -5.82 -2.13
CA THR A 119 13.51 -4.55 -2.14
C THR A 119 14.03 -3.60 -3.22
N ALA A 120 15.34 -3.46 -3.35
CA ALA A 120 15.96 -2.62 -4.39
C ALA A 120 15.63 -3.13 -5.81
N LYS A 121 15.74 -4.45 -6.02
CA LYS A 121 15.42 -5.08 -7.32
C LYS A 121 13.94 -4.94 -7.65
N ALA A 122 13.05 -5.20 -6.69
CA ALA A 122 11.63 -5.04 -6.87
C ALA A 122 11.26 -3.58 -7.18
N ALA A 123 11.79 -2.61 -6.44
CA ALA A 123 11.54 -1.19 -6.71
C ALA A 123 12.00 -0.78 -8.12
N MET A 124 13.09 -1.34 -8.62
CA MET A 124 13.56 -1.11 -9.98
C MET A 124 12.58 -1.70 -11.01
N LEU A 125 12.15 -2.93 -10.85
CA LEU A 125 11.23 -3.61 -11.77
C LEU A 125 9.84 -2.97 -11.80
N MET A 126 9.34 -2.54 -10.65
CA MET A 126 8.02 -1.89 -10.53
C MET A 126 7.94 -0.52 -11.21
N GLN A 127 9.06 0.07 -11.65
CA GLN A 127 9.08 1.31 -12.42
C GLN A 127 8.68 1.10 -13.89
N ALA A 128 8.79 -0.13 -14.40
CA ALA A 128 8.41 -0.44 -15.77
C ALA A 128 6.90 -0.20 -16.00
N PRO A 129 6.48 0.23 -17.21
CA PRO A 129 5.06 0.37 -17.53
C PRO A 129 4.27 -0.93 -17.36
N GLN A 130 4.87 -2.04 -17.75
CA GLN A 130 4.37 -3.39 -17.53
C GLN A 130 5.29 -4.09 -16.54
N TRP A 131 4.70 -4.82 -15.60
CA TRP A 131 5.48 -5.55 -14.62
C TRP A 131 5.79 -6.95 -15.13
N ASP A 132 7.02 -7.40 -14.88
CA ASP A 132 7.39 -8.81 -14.99
C ASP A 132 6.84 -9.52 -13.74
N GLU A 133 5.59 -10.01 -13.87
CA GLU A 133 4.85 -10.59 -12.75
C GLU A 133 5.56 -11.82 -12.20
N GLU A 134 6.09 -12.69 -13.06
CA GLU A 134 6.79 -13.93 -12.66
C GLU A 134 8.03 -13.58 -11.83
N LEU A 135 8.86 -12.68 -12.32
CA LEU A 135 10.08 -12.27 -11.61
C LEU A 135 9.76 -11.52 -10.31
N LEU A 136 8.70 -10.70 -10.27
CA LEU A 136 8.28 -10.03 -9.05
C LEU A 136 7.70 -11.00 -8.02
N ASP A 137 6.99 -12.04 -8.45
CA ASP A 137 6.49 -13.08 -7.56
C ASP A 137 7.61 -13.95 -6.99
N ASP A 138 8.62 -14.30 -7.78
CA ASP A 138 9.82 -14.98 -7.30
C ASP A 138 10.58 -14.18 -6.25
N LEU A 139 10.78 -12.87 -6.51
CA LEU A 139 11.39 -11.97 -5.53
C LEU A 139 10.54 -11.84 -4.26
N ALA A 140 9.23 -11.74 -4.41
CA ALA A 140 8.28 -11.67 -3.31
C ALA A 140 8.36 -12.93 -2.43
N GLN A 141 8.45 -14.11 -3.05
CA GLN A 141 8.58 -15.37 -2.33
C GLN A 141 9.91 -15.46 -1.57
N VAL A 142 11.02 -15.13 -2.22
CA VAL A 142 12.35 -15.12 -1.57
C VAL A 142 12.41 -14.13 -0.41
N MET A 143 11.85 -12.92 -0.56
CA MET A 143 11.80 -11.95 0.53
C MET A 143 10.97 -12.45 1.70
N ALA A 144 9.80 -13.03 1.45
CA ALA A 144 8.91 -13.53 2.49
C ALA A 144 9.53 -14.69 3.27
N ASP A 145 10.17 -15.65 2.57
CA ASP A 145 10.65 -16.90 3.18
C ASP A 145 12.03 -16.75 3.84
N ALA A 146 12.92 -15.95 3.26
CA ALA A 146 14.32 -15.92 3.64
C ALA A 146 14.78 -14.63 4.34
N SER A 147 13.90 -13.62 4.50
CA SER A 147 14.25 -12.44 5.30
C SER A 147 14.24 -12.76 6.79
N ILE A 148 15.21 -12.19 7.51
CA ILE A 148 15.39 -12.44 8.96
C ILE A 148 14.23 -11.85 9.79
N CYS A 149 13.65 -10.73 9.38
CA CYS A 149 12.67 -10.01 10.18
C CYS A 149 11.42 -9.61 9.37
N GLY A 150 10.39 -9.16 10.10
CA GLY A 150 9.10 -8.79 9.55
C GLY A 150 9.15 -7.69 8.47
N LEU A 151 10.17 -6.83 8.45
CA LEU A 151 10.28 -5.81 7.41
C LEU A 151 10.43 -6.47 6.03
N GLY A 152 11.43 -7.32 5.84
CA GLY A 152 11.64 -7.99 4.56
C GLY A 152 10.55 -9.02 4.24
N GLN A 153 9.99 -9.68 5.25
CA GLN A 153 8.90 -10.65 5.07
C GLN A 153 7.59 -9.98 4.60
N ALA A 154 7.33 -8.74 5.03
CA ALA A 154 6.11 -7.99 4.67
C ALA A 154 6.28 -7.09 3.44
N ALA A 155 7.50 -6.76 3.05
CA ALA A 155 7.77 -5.92 1.87
C ALA A 155 7.08 -6.39 0.58
N PRO A 156 6.89 -7.71 0.33
CA PRO A 156 6.17 -8.19 -0.85
C PRO A 156 4.65 -7.95 -0.86
N ASN A 157 4.02 -7.65 0.27
CA ASN A 157 2.56 -7.56 0.35
C ASN A 157 1.95 -6.60 -0.69
N PRO A 158 2.48 -5.39 -0.92
CA PRO A 158 1.97 -4.50 -1.97
C PRO A 158 2.04 -5.12 -3.36
N ILE A 159 3.12 -5.83 -3.71
CA ILE A 159 3.25 -6.51 -5.02
C ILE A 159 2.11 -7.52 -5.19
N ARG A 160 1.96 -8.43 -4.22
CA ARG A 160 0.92 -9.47 -4.22
C ARG A 160 -0.50 -8.89 -4.30
N CYS A 161 -0.74 -7.76 -3.63
CA CYS A 161 -2.02 -7.07 -3.69
C CYS A 161 -2.29 -6.48 -5.08
N ILE A 162 -1.28 -5.90 -5.74
CA ILE A 162 -1.44 -5.36 -7.09
C ILE A 162 -1.74 -6.48 -8.08
N HIS A 163 -0.98 -7.58 -8.09
CA HIS A 163 -1.26 -8.73 -8.95
C HIS A 163 -2.67 -9.29 -8.74
N LYS A 164 -3.12 -9.37 -7.49
CA LYS A 164 -4.43 -9.96 -7.15
C LYS A 164 -5.61 -9.03 -7.45
N TYR A 165 -5.50 -7.74 -7.15
CA TYR A 165 -6.66 -6.83 -7.15
C TYR A 165 -6.61 -5.75 -8.25
N PHE A 166 -5.43 -5.46 -8.79
CA PHE A 166 -5.20 -4.40 -9.77
C PHE A 166 -4.38 -4.88 -10.99
N PRO A 167 -4.62 -6.10 -11.52
CA PRO A 167 -3.83 -6.61 -12.65
C PRO A 167 -3.95 -5.72 -13.89
N HIS A 168 -5.05 -5.00 -14.05
CA HIS A 168 -5.27 -4.04 -15.13
C HIS A 168 -4.31 -2.83 -15.10
N GLU A 169 -3.66 -2.56 -13.97
CA GLU A 169 -2.67 -1.49 -13.86
C GLU A 169 -1.25 -1.90 -14.26
N VAL A 170 -0.96 -3.19 -14.38
CA VAL A 170 0.40 -3.72 -14.52
C VAL A 170 0.57 -4.73 -15.66
N GLY A 171 -0.54 -5.28 -16.20
CA GLY A 171 -0.54 -6.28 -17.26
C GLY A 171 -0.31 -5.73 -18.66
N GLU A 172 -0.31 -6.64 -19.66
CA GLU A 172 -0.22 -6.31 -21.06
C GLU A 172 -1.54 -5.69 -21.57
N GLY A 173 -1.48 -4.46 -22.03
CA GLY A 173 -2.61 -3.80 -22.65
C GLY A 173 -2.36 -2.29 -22.81
N PRO A 174 -3.09 -1.62 -23.72
CA PRO A 174 -3.05 -0.18 -23.73
C PRO A 174 -3.58 0.32 -22.38
N TRP A 175 -2.84 1.26 -21.80
CA TRP A 175 -3.28 1.99 -20.63
C TRP A 175 -4.73 2.46 -20.81
N PRO A 176 -5.66 2.14 -19.90
CA PRO A 176 -7.02 2.67 -20.01
C PRO A 176 -6.93 4.19 -20.07
N GLY A 177 -7.41 4.77 -21.18
CA GLY A 177 -7.19 6.19 -21.53
C GLY A 177 -7.71 7.21 -20.52
N ASP A 178 -8.50 6.76 -19.54
CA ASP A 178 -9.13 7.59 -18.52
C ASP A 178 -8.39 7.58 -17.17
N LEU A 179 -7.32 6.79 -17.04
CA LEU A 179 -6.52 6.80 -15.81
C LEU A 179 -5.46 7.91 -15.89
N PRO A 180 -5.19 8.63 -14.80
CA PRO A 180 -4.21 9.70 -14.78
C PRO A 180 -2.83 9.16 -15.17
N LYS A 181 -2.16 9.82 -16.10
CA LYS A 181 -0.76 9.50 -16.47
C LYS A 181 0.11 9.54 -15.20
N PRO A 182 1.15 8.67 -15.11
CA PRO A 182 2.07 8.70 -13.98
C PRO A 182 2.58 10.13 -13.76
N ARG A 183 2.26 10.70 -12.61
CA ARG A 183 2.95 11.90 -12.17
C ARG A 183 4.33 11.47 -11.74
N ASN A 184 5.35 12.04 -12.33
CA ASN A 184 6.66 12.08 -11.69
C ASN A 184 6.42 12.69 -10.31
N SER A 185 6.53 11.85 -9.27
CA SER A 185 6.20 12.27 -7.91
C SER A 185 7.09 13.44 -7.52
N PRO A 186 6.54 14.58 -7.06
CA PRO A 186 7.35 15.67 -6.52
C PRO A 186 8.21 15.26 -5.31
N LEU A 187 7.92 14.10 -4.70
CA LEU A 187 8.71 13.51 -3.62
C LEU A 187 10.09 13.00 -4.09
N ALA A 188 10.25 12.69 -5.39
CA ALA A 188 11.56 12.28 -5.91
C ALA A 188 12.56 13.45 -6.03
N GLU A 189 12.05 14.69 -6.13
CA GLU A 189 12.89 15.91 -6.18
C GLU A 189 13.26 16.47 -4.81
N GLN A 190 12.63 16.00 -3.72
CA GLN A 190 12.84 16.53 -2.37
C GLN A 190 13.75 15.66 -1.48
N LEU A 191 14.20 14.53 -1.96
CA LEU A 191 15.21 13.76 -1.25
C LEU A 191 16.58 14.39 -1.52
N PRO A 192 17.31 14.88 -0.49
CA PRO A 192 18.68 15.36 -0.70
C PRO A 192 19.49 14.21 -1.29
N ALA A 193 20.25 14.53 -2.34
CA ALA A 193 21.21 13.60 -2.93
C ALA A 193 22.06 13.02 -1.81
N GLY A 194 21.90 11.69 -1.57
CA GLY A 194 22.42 11.02 -0.40
C GLY A 194 23.90 11.24 -0.19
N GLY A 195 24.23 11.93 0.86
CA GLY A 195 25.54 11.82 1.47
C GLY A 195 25.66 10.43 2.09
N LYS A 196 26.48 9.58 1.50
CA LYS A 196 26.93 8.36 2.17
C LYS A 196 27.88 8.76 3.31
N PRO A 197 27.81 8.07 4.49
CA PRO A 197 28.90 8.10 5.43
C PRO A 197 30.13 7.39 4.87
#